data_073396b4ad857a16465632da3e5419dc
#
_entry.id   073396b4ad857a16465632da3e5419dc
#
_cell.length_a   1.000
_cell.length_b   1.000
_cell.length_c   1.000
_cell.angle_alpha   90.00
_cell.angle_beta   90.00
_cell.angle_gamma   90.00
#
_symmetry.space_group_name_H-M   'P 1'
#
loop_
_entity.id
_entity.type
_entity.pdbx_description
1 polymer ?
#
loop_
_entity_poly.entity_id
_entity_poly.type
_entity_poly.pdbx_seq_one_letter_code
_entity_poly.pdbx_strand_id
1 'polypeptide(L)'
;IGAASLAVDNELASAPDSPAVLVERDAILSSVNFDTTELALTFEAAGLALSHLAATSAARIMKLMSPASSDLPRFLTRHGGTHAGFATSQKTAAALEAEIRHLALPLGAMTLPVADGVEDYAPMTPAIVEKTRAIALRMTRLAAIELVVAAQAVD
;
A
#
# COMPACT_ATOMS: atom_id res chain seq x y z
N ILE A 1 5.47 -8.17 -0.17
CA ILE A 1 4.65 -8.69 -1.29
C ILE A 1 4.62 -10.22 -1.24
N GLY A 2 5.75 -10.93 -1.15
CA GLY A 2 5.77 -12.40 -1.13
C GLY A 2 4.90 -13.03 -0.04
N ALA A 3 4.93 -12.50 1.18
CA ALA A 3 4.08 -13.00 2.27
C ALA A 3 2.58 -12.82 1.96
N ALA A 4 2.18 -11.66 1.42
CA ALA A 4 0.78 -11.44 1.04
C ALA A 4 0.33 -12.35 -0.11
N SER A 5 1.22 -12.63 -1.09
CA SER A 5 0.93 -13.61 -2.15
C SER A 5 0.72 -15.02 -1.58
N LEU A 6 1.62 -15.45 -0.69
CA LEU A 6 1.50 -16.76 -0.03
C LEU A 6 0.21 -16.87 0.80
N ALA A 7 -0.16 -15.83 1.53
CA ALA A 7 -1.41 -15.80 2.29
C ALA A 7 -2.64 -15.94 1.38
N VAL A 8 -2.65 -15.27 0.22
CA VAL A 8 -3.71 -15.43 -0.79
C VAL A 8 -3.76 -16.87 -1.33
N ASP A 9 -2.60 -17.45 -1.66
CA ASP A 9 -2.53 -18.82 -2.18
C ASP A 9 -3.04 -19.83 -1.13
N ASN A 10 -2.72 -19.62 0.14
CA ASN A 10 -3.22 -20.45 1.25
C ASN A 10 -4.74 -20.35 1.37
N GLU A 11 -5.31 -19.14 1.33
CA GLU A 11 -6.76 -18.94 1.40
C GLU A 11 -7.47 -19.58 0.21
N LEU A 12 -6.94 -19.43 -1.00
CA LEU A 12 -7.51 -20.05 -2.20
C LEU A 12 -7.45 -21.57 -2.18
N ALA A 13 -6.49 -22.16 -1.48
CA ALA A 13 -6.35 -23.62 -1.32
C ALA A 13 -7.14 -24.16 -0.13
N SER A 14 -7.69 -23.32 0.74
CA SER A 14 -8.39 -23.72 1.94
C SER A 14 -9.89 -23.93 1.70
N ALA A 15 -10.56 -24.50 2.70
CA ALA A 15 -12.03 -24.53 2.81
C ALA A 15 -12.46 -23.55 3.91
N PRO A 16 -12.68 -22.26 3.58
CA PRO A 16 -12.73 -21.18 4.56
C PRO A 16 -14.08 -21.02 5.25
N ASP A 17 -14.87 -22.08 5.36
CA ASP A 17 -16.21 -22.02 5.97
C ASP A 17 -16.28 -22.75 7.32
N SER A 18 -17.25 -22.37 8.14
CA SER A 18 -17.59 -23.02 9.39
C SER A 18 -19.11 -23.22 9.47
N PRO A 19 -19.57 -24.47 9.75
CA PRO A 19 -18.77 -25.68 10.01
C PRO A 19 -18.16 -26.29 8.75
N ALA A 20 -17.01 -26.94 8.90
CA ALA A 20 -16.41 -27.74 7.84
C ALA A 20 -17.17 -29.06 7.66
N VAL A 21 -17.65 -29.34 6.45
CA VAL A 21 -18.37 -30.57 6.10
C VAL A 21 -17.37 -31.57 5.47
N LEU A 22 -17.09 -32.64 6.17
CA LEU A 22 -16.18 -33.72 5.74
C LEU A 22 -16.98 -34.90 5.19
N VAL A 23 -17.36 -34.83 3.92
CA VAL A 23 -18.22 -35.83 3.27
C VAL A 23 -17.65 -37.25 3.37
N GLU A 24 -16.33 -37.41 3.17
CA GLU A 24 -15.64 -38.69 3.23
C GLU A 24 -15.61 -39.32 4.62
N ARG A 25 -15.84 -38.53 5.68
CA ARG A 25 -15.83 -38.95 7.08
C ARG A 25 -17.21 -38.94 7.71
N ASP A 26 -18.23 -38.56 6.92
CA ASP A 26 -19.61 -38.35 7.43
C ASP A 26 -19.63 -37.51 8.71
N ALA A 27 -18.88 -36.40 8.70
CA ALA A 27 -18.68 -35.53 9.85
C ALA A 27 -18.83 -34.06 9.53
N ILE A 28 -19.38 -33.34 10.50
CA ILE A 28 -19.46 -31.87 10.49
C ILE A 28 -18.65 -31.37 11.69
N LEU A 29 -17.64 -30.54 11.43
CA LEU A 29 -16.72 -30.05 12.46
C LEU A 29 -16.80 -28.53 12.55
N SER A 30 -16.88 -28.01 13.76
CA SER A 30 -16.64 -26.58 14.00
C SER A 30 -15.18 -26.25 13.65
N SER A 31 -14.99 -25.15 12.93
CA SER A 31 -13.69 -24.73 12.41
C SER A 31 -13.54 -23.22 12.57
N VAL A 32 -12.32 -22.74 12.80
CA VAL A 32 -11.94 -21.32 12.77
C VAL A 32 -11.32 -20.93 11.41
N ASN A 33 -11.45 -21.78 10.41
CA ASN A 33 -10.80 -21.60 9.11
C ASN A 33 -11.37 -20.41 8.29
N PHE A 34 -12.42 -19.77 8.77
CA PHE A 34 -12.96 -18.52 8.25
C PHE A 34 -12.17 -17.28 8.68
N ASP A 35 -11.26 -17.42 9.67
CA ASP A 35 -10.44 -16.30 10.15
C ASP A 35 -9.35 -15.93 9.15
N THR A 36 -9.45 -14.73 8.58
CA THR A 36 -8.53 -14.18 7.58
C THR A 36 -7.48 -13.23 8.18
N THR A 37 -7.15 -13.38 9.46
CA THR A 37 -6.21 -12.50 10.16
C THR A 37 -4.82 -12.52 9.52
N GLU A 38 -4.30 -13.66 9.10
CA GLU A 38 -3.01 -13.75 8.40
C GLU A 38 -3.01 -12.93 7.12
N LEU A 39 -4.07 -13.04 6.33
CA LEU A 39 -4.25 -12.28 5.10
C LEU A 39 -4.31 -10.77 5.41
N ALA A 40 -5.08 -10.36 6.40
CA ALA A 40 -5.19 -8.98 6.84
C ALA A 40 -3.81 -8.39 7.24
N LEU A 41 -3.08 -9.09 8.11
CA LEU A 41 -1.78 -8.64 8.61
C LEU A 41 -0.72 -8.55 7.51
N THR A 42 -0.69 -9.48 6.57
CA THR A 42 0.27 -9.46 5.46
C THR A 42 0.01 -8.31 4.49
N PHE A 43 -1.26 -7.96 4.24
CA PHE A 43 -1.62 -6.78 3.43
C PHE A 43 -1.35 -5.47 4.18
N GLU A 44 -1.57 -5.40 5.48
CA GLU A 44 -1.16 -4.24 6.30
C GLU A 44 0.35 -4.02 6.25
N ALA A 45 1.14 -5.08 6.42
CA ALA A 45 2.60 -5.02 6.33
C ALA A 45 3.07 -4.58 4.93
N ALA A 46 2.41 -5.06 3.86
CA ALA A 46 2.68 -4.64 2.49
C ALA A 46 2.38 -3.14 2.29
N GLY A 47 1.26 -2.65 2.79
CA GLY A 47 0.90 -1.23 2.76
C GLY A 47 1.92 -0.34 3.46
N LEU A 48 2.38 -0.76 4.64
CA LEU A 48 3.41 -0.05 5.40
C LEU A 48 4.75 -0.04 4.66
N ALA A 49 5.17 -1.16 4.08
CA ALA A 49 6.39 -1.22 3.27
C ALA A 49 6.33 -0.29 2.05
N LEU A 50 5.18 -0.24 1.36
CA LEU A 50 4.97 0.68 0.24
C LEU A 50 5.02 2.15 0.67
N SER A 51 4.57 2.49 1.89
CA SER A 51 4.66 3.86 2.40
C SER A 51 6.12 4.30 2.63
N HIS A 52 7.00 3.40 3.09
CA HIS A 52 8.43 3.68 3.18
C HIS A 52 9.08 3.90 1.81
N LEU A 53 8.69 3.10 0.81
CA LEU A 53 9.14 3.31 -0.57
C LEU A 53 8.64 4.65 -1.12
N ALA A 54 7.41 5.03 -0.83
CA ALA A 54 6.85 6.33 -1.23
C ALA A 54 7.63 7.50 -0.65
N ALA A 55 7.95 7.45 0.64
CA ALA A 55 8.74 8.49 1.31
C ALA A 55 10.13 8.65 0.68
N THR A 56 10.80 7.53 0.36
CA THR A 56 12.11 7.57 -0.29
C THR A 56 12.04 8.08 -1.74
N SER A 57 11.02 7.69 -2.49
CA SER A 57 10.77 8.18 -3.86
C SER A 57 10.51 9.70 -3.86
N ALA A 58 9.60 10.17 -3.00
CA ALA A 58 9.31 11.59 -2.86
C ALA A 58 10.57 12.39 -2.46
N ALA A 59 11.38 11.86 -1.54
CA ALA A 59 12.62 12.51 -1.13
C ALA A 59 13.64 12.63 -2.29
N ARG A 60 13.78 11.61 -3.16
CA ARG A 60 14.63 11.68 -4.35
C ARG A 60 14.14 12.74 -5.33
N ILE A 61 12.83 12.80 -5.60
CA ILE A 61 12.21 13.84 -6.42
C ILE A 61 12.58 15.24 -5.91
N MET A 62 12.41 15.48 -4.60
CA MET A 62 12.73 16.79 -4.00
C MET A 62 14.21 17.13 -4.12
N LYS A 63 15.11 16.17 -3.88
CA LYS A 63 16.56 16.37 -3.96
C LYS A 63 17.04 16.66 -5.37
N LEU A 64 16.53 15.98 -6.39
CA LEU A 64 16.88 16.24 -7.80
C LEU A 64 16.53 17.67 -8.21
N MET A 65 15.44 18.23 -7.72
CA MET A 65 14.97 19.58 -8.05
C MET A 65 15.63 20.70 -7.23
N SER A 66 16.53 20.35 -6.30
CA SER A 66 17.20 21.30 -5.40
C SER A 66 18.68 21.45 -5.76
N PRO A 67 19.14 22.65 -6.17
CA PRO A 67 20.55 22.89 -6.48
C PRO A 67 21.51 22.49 -5.35
N ALA A 68 21.10 22.71 -4.11
CA ALA A 68 21.90 22.40 -2.93
C ALA A 68 22.15 20.88 -2.73
N SER A 69 21.34 20.02 -3.36
CA SER A 69 21.44 18.56 -3.21
C SER A 69 21.92 17.85 -4.48
N SER A 70 21.74 18.46 -5.65
CA SER A 70 21.97 17.80 -6.94
C SER A 70 22.97 18.50 -7.84
N ASP A 71 23.36 19.75 -7.54
CA ASP A 71 24.09 20.65 -8.44
C ASP A 71 23.38 20.95 -9.77
N LEU A 72 22.12 20.56 -9.90
CA LEU A 72 21.29 20.83 -11.06
C LEU A 72 20.53 22.16 -10.94
N PRO A 73 20.06 22.73 -12.05
CA PRO A 73 19.24 23.93 -12.00
C PRO A 73 17.97 23.71 -11.16
N ARG A 74 17.59 24.76 -10.40
CA ARG A 74 16.37 24.72 -9.58
C ARG A 74 15.17 24.29 -10.42
N PHE A 75 14.41 23.31 -9.92
CA PHE A 75 13.25 22.72 -10.60
C PHE A 75 13.56 22.18 -12.00
N LEU A 76 14.83 21.86 -12.27
CA LEU A 76 15.32 21.30 -13.53
C LEU A 76 14.97 22.14 -14.74
N THR A 77 15.02 23.47 -14.60
CA THR A 77 14.85 24.40 -15.71
C THR A 77 16.08 25.30 -15.88
N ARG A 78 16.56 25.43 -17.11
CA ARG A 78 17.65 26.37 -17.47
C ARG A 78 17.20 27.84 -17.50
N HIS A 79 15.88 28.08 -17.45
CA HIS A 79 15.26 29.41 -17.53
C HIS A 79 14.68 29.85 -16.19
N GLY A 80 15.45 29.71 -15.11
CA GLY A 80 15.01 30.12 -13.78
C GLY A 80 14.57 31.60 -13.73
N GLY A 81 13.51 31.85 -12.96
CA GLY A 81 12.90 33.17 -12.84
C GLY A 81 11.78 33.43 -13.86
N THR A 82 11.83 32.85 -15.05
CA THR A 82 10.78 32.98 -16.07
C THR A 82 9.96 31.73 -16.28
N HIS A 83 10.52 30.55 -15.92
CA HIS A 83 9.86 29.26 -16.04
C HIS A 83 9.87 28.53 -14.70
N ALA A 84 8.73 27.95 -14.32
CA ALA A 84 8.60 27.19 -13.08
C ALA A 84 9.22 25.79 -13.16
N GLY A 85 9.55 25.29 -14.36
CA GLY A 85 10.06 23.94 -14.55
C GLY A 85 9.12 22.90 -13.91
N PHE A 86 9.70 21.95 -13.19
CA PHE A 86 8.97 20.90 -12.50
C PHE A 86 8.47 21.25 -11.08
N ALA A 87 8.43 22.55 -10.71
CA ALA A 87 8.02 22.98 -9.36
C ALA A 87 6.65 22.44 -8.93
N THR A 88 5.68 22.34 -9.85
CA THR A 88 4.35 21.82 -9.55
C THR A 88 4.35 20.31 -9.28
N SER A 89 5.25 19.56 -9.90
CA SER A 89 5.39 18.12 -9.69
C SER A 89 5.79 17.78 -8.25
N GLN A 90 6.50 18.66 -7.54
CA GLN A 90 6.80 18.51 -6.11
C GLN A 90 5.52 18.45 -5.28
N LYS A 91 4.55 19.31 -5.57
CA LYS A 91 3.28 19.37 -4.84
C LYS A 91 2.48 18.07 -5.05
N THR A 92 2.44 17.58 -6.29
CA THR A 92 1.77 16.32 -6.61
C THR A 92 2.45 15.13 -5.94
N ALA A 93 3.79 15.07 -5.96
CA ALA A 93 4.55 14.02 -5.29
C ALA A 93 4.33 14.03 -3.78
N ALA A 94 4.34 15.23 -3.15
CA ALA A 94 4.07 15.38 -1.72
C ALA A 94 2.63 14.97 -1.35
N ALA A 95 1.64 15.32 -2.17
CA ALA A 95 0.25 14.93 -1.94
C ALA A 95 0.07 13.40 -2.04
N LEU A 96 0.67 12.76 -3.06
CA LEU A 96 0.63 11.30 -3.21
C LEU A 96 1.31 10.59 -2.03
N GLU A 97 2.47 11.07 -1.59
CA GLU A 97 3.16 10.51 -0.40
C GLU A 97 2.29 10.61 0.84
N ALA A 98 1.69 11.78 1.09
CA ALA A 98 0.82 12.00 2.24
C ALA A 98 -0.42 11.09 2.23
N GLU A 99 -1.04 10.90 1.07
CA GLU A 99 -2.17 9.97 0.90
C GLU A 99 -1.75 8.52 1.14
N ILE A 100 -0.59 8.09 0.60
CA ILE A 100 -0.05 6.75 0.81
C ILE A 100 0.21 6.51 2.30
N ARG A 101 0.86 7.44 2.98
CA ARG A 101 1.14 7.36 4.40
C ARG A 101 -0.14 7.30 5.24
N HIS A 102 -1.16 8.08 4.89
CA HIS A 102 -2.47 8.01 5.54
C HIS A 102 -3.14 6.65 5.37
N LEU A 103 -3.15 6.12 4.14
CA LEU A 103 -3.71 4.80 3.84
C LEU A 103 -2.93 3.65 4.49
N ALA A 104 -1.65 3.85 4.81
CA ALA A 104 -0.83 2.84 5.47
C ALA A 104 -1.08 2.71 6.98
N LEU A 105 -1.95 3.55 7.57
CA LEU A 105 -2.34 3.40 8.97
C LEU A 105 -3.07 2.07 9.17
N PRO A 106 -2.80 1.33 10.27
CA PRO A 106 -3.45 0.05 10.55
C PRO A 106 -4.96 0.19 10.67
N LEU A 107 -5.70 -0.69 10.02
CA LEU A 107 -7.14 -0.82 10.12
C LEU A 107 -7.54 -2.10 10.87
N GLY A 108 -6.77 -3.17 10.72
CA GLY A 108 -7.07 -4.49 11.26
C GLY A 108 -6.90 -4.63 12.78
N ALA A 109 -6.38 -3.60 13.47
CA ALA A 109 -6.19 -3.63 14.91
C ALA A 109 -7.48 -3.35 15.73
N MET A 110 -8.56 -2.98 15.05
CA MET A 110 -9.85 -2.63 15.69
C MET A 110 -10.94 -3.56 15.17
N THR A 111 -11.21 -4.62 15.90
CA THR A 111 -12.29 -5.56 15.60
C THR A 111 -13.43 -5.38 16.61
N LEU A 112 -14.64 -5.58 16.15
CA LEU A 112 -15.83 -5.56 16.99
C LEU A 112 -16.55 -6.87 16.89
N PRO A 113 -17.07 -7.44 17.99
CA PRO A 113 -17.95 -8.59 17.95
C PRO A 113 -19.22 -8.26 17.14
N VAL A 114 -19.57 -9.14 16.23
CA VAL A 114 -20.79 -9.05 15.42
C VAL A 114 -21.63 -10.32 15.57
N ALA A 115 -22.80 -10.38 14.93
CA ALA A 115 -23.70 -11.52 14.99
C ALA A 115 -24.03 -11.94 16.44
N ASP A 116 -24.35 -10.98 17.32
CA ASP A 116 -24.65 -11.18 18.74
C ASP A 116 -23.51 -11.89 19.52
N GLY A 117 -22.26 -11.61 19.13
CA GLY A 117 -21.05 -12.17 19.76
C GLY A 117 -20.66 -13.57 19.26
N VAL A 118 -21.35 -14.09 18.27
CA VAL A 118 -20.98 -15.37 17.64
C VAL A 118 -19.74 -15.21 16.77
N GLU A 119 -19.63 -14.08 16.08
CA GLU A 119 -18.45 -13.65 15.32
C GLU A 119 -17.72 -12.59 16.15
N ASP A 120 -16.84 -13.03 17.03
CA ASP A 120 -16.18 -12.16 18.01
C ASP A 120 -14.88 -11.52 17.49
N TYR A 121 -14.40 -11.94 16.30
CA TYR A 121 -13.21 -11.40 15.68
C TYR A 121 -13.37 -11.26 14.16
N ALA A 122 -13.37 -10.02 13.66
CA ALA A 122 -13.47 -9.72 12.24
C ALA A 122 -12.34 -8.75 11.83
N PRO A 123 -11.26 -9.23 11.17
CA PRO A 123 -10.06 -8.43 10.88
C PRO A 123 -10.24 -7.42 9.75
N MET A 124 -11.46 -7.20 9.25
CA MET A 124 -11.80 -6.22 8.19
C MET A 124 -10.98 -6.39 6.91
N THR A 125 -10.63 -7.60 6.57
CA THR A 125 -9.74 -7.96 5.46
C THR A 125 -10.11 -7.32 4.11
N PRO A 126 -11.39 -7.28 3.67
CA PRO A 126 -11.74 -6.61 2.41
C PRO A 126 -11.35 -5.13 2.37
N ALA A 127 -11.55 -4.41 3.47
CA ALA A 127 -11.19 -3.00 3.57
C ALA A 127 -9.66 -2.81 3.57
N ILE A 128 -8.92 -3.71 4.21
CA ILE A 128 -7.45 -3.70 4.24
C ILE A 128 -6.87 -3.97 2.84
N VAL A 129 -7.41 -4.94 2.13
CA VAL A 129 -6.99 -5.25 0.75
C VAL A 129 -7.25 -4.06 -0.16
N GLU A 130 -8.43 -3.44 -0.09
CA GLU A 130 -8.78 -2.29 -0.93
C GLU A 130 -7.90 -1.06 -0.63
N LYS A 131 -7.62 -0.74 0.63
CA LYS A 131 -6.70 0.35 0.95
C LYS A 131 -5.28 0.07 0.46
N THR A 132 -4.81 -1.18 0.54
CA THR A 132 -3.47 -1.57 0.05
C THR A 132 -3.40 -1.48 -1.48
N ARG A 133 -4.47 -1.87 -2.18
CA ARG A 133 -4.63 -1.63 -3.61
C ARG A 133 -4.56 -0.14 -3.97
N ALA A 134 -5.24 0.70 -3.19
CA ALA A 134 -5.22 2.15 -3.37
C ALA A 134 -3.81 2.74 -3.16
N ILE A 135 -3.02 2.20 -2.21
CA ILE A 135 -1.61 2.53 -2.02
C ILE A 135 -0.79 2.17 -3.27
N ALA A 136 -0.93 0.94 -3.78
CA ALA A 136 -0.19 0.48 -4.95
C ALA A 136 -0.44 1.35 -6.19
N LEU A 137 -1.69 1.76 -6.43
CA LEU A 137 -2.04 2.68 -7.52
C LEU A 137 -1.38 4.05 -7.39
N ARG A 138 -1.29 4.59 -6.17
CA ARG A 138 -0.61 5.86 -5.90
C ARG A 138 0.89 5.74 -6.04
N MET A 139 1.46 4.63 -5.60
CA MET A 139 2.89 4.32 -5.81
C MET A 139 3.26 4.30 -7.29
N THR A 140 2.43 3.71 -8.14
CA THR A 140 2.66 3.71 -9.59
C THR A 140 2.71 5.14 -10.15
N ARG A 141 1.82 6.03 -9.70
CA ARG A 141 1.82 7.43 -10.11
C ARG A 141 3.05 8.17 -9.59
N LEU A 142 3.43 7.95 -8.34
CA LEU A 142 4.61 8.57 -7.75
C LEU A 142 5.90 8.12 -8.47
N ALA A 143 6.03 6.84 -8.77
CA ALA A 143 7.14 6.29 -9.53
C ALA A 143 7.21 6.87 -10.97
N ALA A 144 6.06 7.07 -11.61
CA ALA A 144 6.01 7.74 -12.92
C ALA A 144 6.53 9.19 -12.85
N ILE A 145 6.16 9.94 -11.81
CA ILE A 145 6.68 11.29 -11.59
C ILE A 145 8.20 11.23 -11.36
N GLU A 146 8.68 10.28 -10.55
CA GLU A 146 10.12 10.13 -10.31
C GLU A 146 10.90 9.85 -11.60
N LEU A 147 10.39 8.97 -12.45
CA LEU A 147 11.01 8.66 -13.74
C LEU A 147 11.07 9.88 -14.68
N VAL A 148 10.00 10.65 -14.76
CA VAL A 148 9.96 11.87 -15.57
C VAL A 148 10.95 12.92 -15.05
N VAL A 149 11.00 13.11 -13.72
CA VAL A 149 11.94 14.05 -13.09
C VAL A 149 13.39 13.57 -13.26
N ALA A 150 13.65 12.28 -13.13
CA ALA A 150 14.98 11.72 -13.35
C ALA A 150 15.42 11.85 -14.81
N ALA A 151 14.53 11.62 -15.77
CA ALA A 151 14.82 11.81 -17.18
C ALA A 151 15.22 13.28 -17.48
N GLN A 152 14.46 14.24 -16.95
CA GLN A 152 14.80 15.67 -17.11
C GLN A 152 16.12 16.03 -16.41
N ALA A 153 16.49 15.34 -15.35
CA ALA A 153 17.72 15.61 -14.61
C ALA A 153 18.99 15.18 -15.36
N VAL A 154 18.89 14.24 -16.32
CA VAL A 154 20.01 13.76 -17.14
C VAL A 154 20.09 14.43 -18.52
N ASP A 155 19.07 15.22 -18.91
CA ASP A 155 19.03 16.00 -20.15
C ASP A 155 19.71 17.37 -19.99
#